data_e34359667ef50b5f19b54d404fa636f4
#
_entry.id   e34359667ef50b5f19b54d404fa636f4
#
_cell.length_a   1.000
_cell.length_b   1.000
_cell.length_c   1.000
_cell.angle_alpha   90.00
_cell.angle_beta   90.00
_cell.angle_gamma   90.00
#
_symmetry.space_group_name_H-M   'P 1'
#
loop_
_entity.id
_entity.type
_entity.pdbx_description
1 polymer ?
#
loop_
_entity_poly.entity_id
_entity_poly.type
_entity_poly.pdbx_seq_one_letter_code
_entity_poly.pdbx_strand_id
1 'polypeptide(L)'
;MSVCPQPDGVLGDEAEKGTGHWGASSGTYPATAAAPSAVGQPPVASLLSVSVVVVSKDEPRLGPTLDALEQQLSAEIGRGVAVGSEVLVVDASSGRLGSVRGAHPSVRWVDFQAPLDGGVTIASQRNAALQASRGEVVVFVDSGCVPCEGWLGRLVAPIARGDEFVVSGRATGAHNTFERAMPTGKLYYLEEAATINLAVHRSVFENVGGFDEGFVYGSDVDFTWRVVDAGLRIRYEPFASVEHDWGTFRRRMRRARQYGAARARLYRKHRRRIVRALYEDPVPFVYPLWLLGLPIALKRPLYLLLLGVPLWRARKHAGPGEVVLAHVLQGVGCLAEVASWVVPWSGARTGSSGGVEAAKTGVTGNGSSDGSLRASALG
;
A
#
# COMPACT_ATOMS: atom_id res chain seq x y z
N MET A 1 -25.84 2.13 -9.00
CA MET A 1 -25.93 2.71 -7.66
C MET A 1 -25.09 1.83 -6.75
N SER A 2 -23.97 2.34 -6.28
CA SER A 2 -23.08 1.62 -5.37
C SER A 2 -23.70 1.63 -3.98
N VAL A 3 -23.83 0.45 -3.37
CA VAL A 3 -24.41 0.33 -2.02
C VAL A 3 -23.24 0.31 -1.03
N CYS A 4 -22.95 1.47 -0.44
CA CYS A 4 -22.07 1.52 0.74
C CYS A 4 -22.70 0.68 1.87
N PRO A 5 -21.94 -0.20 2.52
CA PRO A 5 -22.45 -1.01 3.62
C PRO A 5 -22.89 -0.12 4.79
N GLN A 6 -24.18 -0.21 5.16
CA GLN A 6 -24.74 0.49 6.32
C GLN A 6 -24.45 -0.31 7.59
N PRO A 7 -24.13 0.34 8.73
CA PRO A 7 -23.83 -0.33 9.99
C PRO A 7 -25.00 -1.12 10.58
N ASP A 8 -26.25 -0.79 10.20
CA ASP A 8 -27.47 -1.40 10.73
C ASP A 8 -28.06 -2.48 9.81
N GLY A 9 -27.43 -2.73 8.67
CA GLY A 9 -27.81 -3.83 7.77
C GLY A 9 -27.24 -5.14 8.29
N VAL A 10 -28.09 -5.97 8.90
CA VAL A 10 -27.82 -7.41 9.05
C VAL A 10 -27.43 -7.92 7.66
N LEU A 11 -26.14 -8.16 7.45
CA LEU A 11 -25.67 -8.87 6.26
C LEU A 11 -26.34 -10.24 6.34
N GLY A 12 -27.36 -10.46 5.48
CA GLY A 12 -28.13 -11.68 5.47
C GLY A 12 -27.23 -12.90 5.36
N ASP A 13 -27.68 -14.03 5.88
CA ASP A 13 -27.04 -15.36 5.96
C ASP A 13 -26.50 -15.95 4.66
N GLU A 14 -26.57 -15.22 3.54
CA GLU A 14 -26.03 -15.67 2.25
C GLU A 14 -24.50 -15.50 2.09
N ALA A 15 -23.80 -14.83 3.02
CA ALA A 15 -22.37 -14.58 2.93
C ALA A 15 -21.48 -15.80 3.34
N GLU A 16 -22.07 -16.87 3.87
CA GLU A 16 -21.32 -18.01 4.40
C GLU A 16 -20.76 -19.01 3.35
N LYS A 17 -21.04 -18.82 2.05
CA LYS A 17 -20.67 -19.82 1.01
C LYS A 17 -19.53 -19.41 0.06
N GLY A 18 -18.76 -18.37 0.39
CA GLY A 18 -17.72 -17.83 -0.50
C GLY A 18 -16.30 -17.81 0.04
N THR A 19 -15.82 -18.85 0.73
CA THR A 19 -14.42 -18.93 1.17
C THR A 19 -13.50 -19.36 0.03
N GLY A 20 -13.07 -18.41 -0.80
CA GLY A 20 -11.95 -18.57 -1.71
C GLY A 20 -10.73 -17.86 -1.15
N HIS A 21 -9.77 -18.59 -0.61
CA HIS A 21 -8.45 -18.08 -0.21
C HIS A 21 -7.69 -17.60 -1.43
N TRP A 22 -7.49 -16.31 -1.56
CA TRP A 22 -6.58 -15.74 -2.54
C TRP A 22 -5.79 -14.57 -1.95
N GLY A 23 -4.53 -14.81 -1.65
CA GLY A 23 -3.47 -13.83 -1.62
C GLY A 23 -3.49 -12.76 -0.55
N ALA A 24 -3.91 -13.08 0.65
CA ALA A 24 -3.47 -12.40 1.86
C ALA A 24 -3.78 -13.30 3.05
N SER A 25 -2.75 -13.75 3.73
CA SER A 25 -2.84 -14.64 4.88
C SER A 25 -3.70 -14.02 5.98
N SER A 26 -4.80 -14.68 6.31
CA SER A 26 -5.65 -14.33 7.43
C SER A 26 -5.18 -15.12 8.66
N GLY A 27 -4.13 -14.63 9.33
CA GLY A 27 -3.81 -15.12 10.66
C GLY A 27 -4.82 -14.54 11.65
N THR A 28 -5.63 -15.39 12.27
CA THR A 28 -6.37 -15.04 13.48
C THR A 28 -5.39 -15.03 14.65
N TYR A 29 -4.94 -13.85 15.10
CA TYR A 29 -4.27 -13.76 16.39
C TYR A 29 -5.31 -13.86 17.51
N PRO A 30 -5.09 -14.71 18.53
CA PRO A 30 -5.86 -14.61 19.76
C PRO A 30 -5.62 -13.23 20.38
N ALA A 31 -6.68 -12.61 20.92
CA ALA A 31 -6.69 -11.25 21.47
C ALA A 31 -5.74 -11.00 22.68
N THR A 32 -4.87 -11.96 23.01
CA THR A 32 -4.08 -11.99 24.25
C THR A 32 -2.57 -11.78 24.06
N ALA A 33 -2.06 -11.44 22.88
CA ALA A 33 -0.65 -11.08 22.76
C ALA A 33 -0.45 -9.64 23.26
N ALA A 34 0.21 -9.47 24.40
CA ALA A 34 0.66 -8.19 24.89
C ALA A 34 1.54 -7.51 23.84
N ALA A 35 1.31 -6.19 23.61
CA ALA A 35 2.13 -5.40 22.72
C ALA A 35 3.60 -5.43 23.22
N PRO A 36 4.59 -5.61 22.34
CA PRO A 36 5.99 -5.53 22.75
C PRO A 36 6.34 -4.11 23.20
N SER A 37 7.13 -4.01 24.23
CA SER A 37 7.47 -2.80 24.98
C SER A 37 8.32 -1.76 24.24
N ALA A 38 8.54 -1.88 22.94
CA ALA A 38 9.43 -0.99 22.18
C ALA A 38 8.72 0.20 21.48
N VAL A 39 7.41 0.11 21.29
CA VAL A 39 6.60 1.23 20.78
C VAL A 39 5.82 1.77 21.96
N GLY A 40 5.98 3.06 22.27
CA GLY A 40 5.28 3.71 23.38
C GLY A 40 3.79 3.43 23.38
N GLN A 41 3.13 3.61 24.52
CA GLN A 41 1.67 3.45 24.58
C GLN A 41 1.00 4.34 23.53
N PRO A 42 -0.06 3.84 22.83
CA PRO A 42 -0.81 4.68 21.92
C PRO A 42 -1.37 5.91 22.63
N PRO A 43 -1.49 7.06 21.94
CA PRO A 43 -1.95 8.30 22.54
C PRO A 43 -3.35 8.12 23.13
N VAL A 44 -3.53 8.58 24.36
CA VAL A 44 -4.83 8.64 25.04
C VAL A 44 -5.74 9.57 24.24
N ALA A 45 -7.04 9.24 24.13
CA ALA A 45 -8.08 9.94 23.38
C ALA A 45 -7.85 11.45 23.27
N SER A 46 -7.21 11.87 22.19
CA SER A 46 -6.90 13.27 21.86
C SER A 46 -7.43 13.60 20.48
N LEU A 47 -7.71 14.88 20.27
CA LEU A 47 -7.98 15.40 18.93
C LEU A 47 -6.73 15.17 18.07
N LEU A 48 -6.77 14.18 17.17
CA LEU A 48 -5.65 13.88 16.31
C LEU A 48 -5.74 14.68 15.01
N SER A 49 -4.65 15.29 14.61
CA SER A 49 -4.52 15.84 13.27
C SER A 49 -4.31 14.73 12.24
N VAL A 50 -5.01 14.83 11.11
CA VAL A 50 -4.99 13.80 10.06
C VAL A 50 -4.49 14.40 8.73
N SER A 51 -3.53 13.74 8.08
CA SER A 51 -3.18 14.01 6.70
C SER A 51 -3.72 12.89 5.81
N VAL A 52 -4.73 13.19 5.00
CA VAL A 52 -5.23 12.26 3.97
C VAL A 52 -4.36 12.42 2.72
N VAL A 53 -3.62 11.38 2.38
CA VAL A 53 -2.61 11.38 1.32
C VAL A 53 -3.12 10.65 0.09
N VAL A 54 -3.06 11.31 -1.06
CA VAL A 54 -3.32 10.73 -2.37
C VAL A 54 -2.07 10.87 -3.24
N VAL A 55 -1.60 9.77 -3.83
CA VAL A 55 -0.54 9.81 -4.84
C VAL A 55 -1.17 9.71 -6.23
N SER A 56 -0.73 10.55 -7.15
CA SER A 56 -1.31 10.62 -8.49
C SER A 56 -0.25 10.70 -9.58
N LYS A 57 -0.57 10.06 -10.72
CA LYS A 57 0.13 10.24 -11.98
C LYS A 57 -0.87 10.06 -13.12
N ASP A 58 -1.28 11.18 -13.70
CA ASP A 58 -2.22 11.20 -14.85
C ASP A 58 -3.55 10.46 -14.60
N GLU A 59 -4.05 10.45 -13.34
CA GLU A 59 -5.29 9.74 -13.01
C GLU A 59 -6.53 10.62 -13.28
N PRO A 60 -7.37 10.27 -14.28
CA PRO A 60 -8.52 11.08 -14.66
C PRO A 60 -9.63 11.13 -13.60
N ARG A 61 -9.63 10.19 -12.65
CA ARG A 61 -10.63 10.11 -11.56
C ARG A 61 -10.19 10.80 -10.28
N LEU A 62 -9.09 11.56 -10.32
CA LEU A 62 -8.61 12.27 -9.14
C LEU A 62 -9.62 13.31 -8.63
N GLY A 63 -10.29 14.06 -9.53
CA GLY A 63 -11.30 15.04 -9.14
C GLY A 63 -12.40 14.46 -8.23
N PRO A 64 -13.17 13.47 -8.68
CA PRO A 64 -14.17 12.81 -7.84
C PRO A 64 -13.63 12.24 -6.52
N THR A 65 -12.38 11.78 -6.50
CA THR A 65 -11.73 11.35 -5.25
C THR A 65 -11.58 12.53 -4.29
N LEU A 66 -11.09 13.68 -4.77
CA LEU A 66 -10.87 14.86 -3.96
C LEU A 66 -12.20 15.45 -3.46
N ASP A 67 -13.24 15.53 -4.30
CA ASP A 67 -14.59 15.95 -3.89
C ASP A 67 -15.06 15.15 -2.66
N ALA A 68 -14.94 13.83 -2.74
CA ALA A 68 -15.38 12.95 -1.65
C ALA A 68 -14.50 13.11 -0.40
N LEU A 69 -13.17 13.25 -0.55
CA LEU A 69 -12.25 13.43 0.58
C LEU A 69 -12.47 14.77 1.29
N GLU A 70 -12.66 15.86 0.56
CA GLU A 70 -12.96 17.19 1.14
C GLU A 70 -14.28 17.16 1.92
N GLN A 71 -15.31 16.48 1.38
CA GLN A 71 -16.59 16.28 2.08
C GLN A 71 -16.40 15.51 3.38
N GLN A 72 -15.67 14.37 3.35
CA GLN A 72 -15.41 13.55 4.54
C GLN A 72 -14.63 14.35 5.59
N LEU A 73 -13.57 15.05 5.17
CA LEU A 73 -12.76 15.83 6.10
C LEU A 73 -13.55 16.96 6.75
N SER A 74 -14.35 17.69 5.98
CA SER A 74 -15.22 18.76 6.49
C SER A 74 -16.22 18.23 7.52
N ALA A 75 -16.80 17.05 7.28
CA ALA A 75 -17.72 16.42 8.22
C ALA A 75 -17.03 16.06 9.55
N GLU A 76 -15.81 15.52 9.52
CA GLU A 76 -15.07 15.16 10.74
C GLU A 76 -14.54 16.40 11.50
N ILE A 77 -14.15 17.45 10.78
CA ILE A 77 -13.80 18.74 11.39
C ILE A 77 -15.04 19.32 12.12
N GLY A 78 -16.21 19.28 11.48
CA GLY A 78 -17.47 19.73 12.07
C GLY A 78 -17.86 18.94 13.33
N ARG A 79 -17.43 17.69 13.45
CA ARG A 79 -17.60 16.85 14.66
C ARG A 79 -16.52 17.08 15.72
N GLY A 80 -15.52 17.93 15.45
CA GLY A 80 -14.40 18.20 16.35
C GLY A 80 -13.37 17.08 16.43
N VAL A 81 -13.39 16.11 15.51
CA VAL A 81 -12.53 14.91 15.56
C VAL A 81 -11.18 15.13 14.84
N ALA A 82 -11.14 16.01 13.84
CA ALA A 82 -10.01 16.13 12.92
C ALA A 82 -9.50 17.58 12.81
N VAL A 83 -9.22 18.23 13.92
CA VAL A 83 -8.71 19.62 13.94
C VAL A 83 -7.30 19.69 13.35
N GLY A 84 -7.05 20.65 12.46
CA GLY A 84 -5.74 20.82 11.80
C GLY A 84 -5.42 19.79 10.73
N SER A 85 -6.44 19.08 10.23
CA SER A 85 -6.29 18.05 9.20
C SER A 85 -6.19 18.62 7.80
N GLU A 86 -5.63 17.85 6.88
CA GLU A 86 -5.40 18.25 5.48
C GLU A 86 -5.67 17.10 4.50
N VAL A 87 -6.00 17.46 3.26
CA VAL A 87 -5.86 16.58 2.09
C VAL A 87 -4.59 16.98 1.36
N LEU A 88 -3.72 16.01 1.09
CA LEU A 88 -2.42 16.19 0.43
C LEU A 88 -2.34 15.32 -0.81
N VAL A 89 -2.12 15.94 -1.96
CA VAL A 89 -1.84 15.25 -3.23
C VAL A 89 -0.36 15.36 -3.58
N VAL A 90 0.27 14.21 -3.82
CA VAL A 90 1.62 14.16 -4.41
C VAL A 90 1.47 13.78 -5.88
N ASP A 91 1.68 14.76 -6.76
CA ASP A 91 1.41 14.65 -8.19
C ASP A 91 2.68 14.52 -9.03
N ALA A 92 2.76 13.43 -9.79
CA ALA A 92 3.82 13.17 -10.76
C ALA A 92 3.37 13.38 -12.22
N SER A 93 2.31 14.13 -12.44
CA SER A 93 1.72 14.38 -13.77
C SER A 93 2.37 15.53 -14.53
N SER A 94 3.38 16.20 -13.96
CA SER A 94 4.08 17.32 -14.60
C SER A 94 3.12 18.42 -15.10
N GLY A 95 2.17 18.83 -14.23
CA GLY A 95 1.22 19.92 -14.50
C GLY A 95 -0.02 19.53 -15.33
N ARG A 96 -0.13 18.29 -15.81
CA ARG A 96 -1.30 17.85 -16.61
C ARG A 96 -2.62 17.81 -15.83
N LEU A 97 -2.59 17.82 -14.50
CA LEU A 97 -3.77 17.90 -13.63
C LEU A 97 -4.09 19.35 -13.17
N GLY A 98 -3.61 20.37 -13.87
CA GLY A 98 -3.81 21.78 -13.51
C GLY A 98 -5.28 22.18 -13.36
N SER A 99 -6.18 21.65 -14.18
CA SER A 99 -7.62 21.90 -14.07
C SER A 99 -8.22 21.30 -12.78
N VAL A 100 -7.81 20.08 -12.41
CA VAL A 100 -8.24 19.43 -11.15
C VAL A 100 -7.70 20.23 -9.97
N ARG A 101 -6.42 20.62 -10.01
CA ARG A 101 -5.81 21.44 -8.96
C ARG A 101 -6.52 22.78 -8.77
N GLY A 102 -6.92 23.43 -9.87
CA GLY A 102 -7.67 24.68 -9.81
C GLY A 102 -9.08 24.53 -9.23
N ALA A 103 -9.70 23.36 -9.37
CA ALA A 103 -11.02 23.08 -8.81
C ALA A 103 -10.98 22.76 -7.30
N HIS A 104 -9.81 22.38 -6.74
CA HIS A 104 -9.63 21.99 -5.35
C HIS A 104 -8.60 22.85 -4.62
N PRO A 105 -8.88 24.15 -4.34
CA PRO A 105 -7.94 25.07 -3.73
C PRO A 105 -7.63 24.80 -2.27
N SER A 106 -8.48 24.05 -1.57
CA SER A 106 -8.27 23.62 -0.18
C SER A 106 -7.27 22.43 -0.07
N VAL A 107 -7.05 21.71 -1.16
CA VAL A 107 -6.11 20.59 -1.22
C VAL A 107 -4.68 21.10 -1.33
N ARG A 108 -3.79 20.57 -0.54
CA ARG A 108 -2.37 20.86 -0.64
C ARG A 108 -1.70 19.96 -1.67
N TRP A 109 -1.00 20.58 -2.61
CA TRP A 109 -0.33 19.88 -3.72
C TRP A 109 1.17 19.92 -3.56
N VAL A 110 1.81 18.78 -3.81
CA VAL A 110 3.26 18.62 -3.91
C VAL A 110 3.57 18.09 -5.30
N ASP A 111 4.27 18.89 -6.09
CA ASP A 111 4.73 18.48 -7.41
C ASP A 111 5.92 17.52 -7.24
N PHE A 112 5.73 16.27 -7.64
CA PHE A 112 6.73 15.23 -7.50
C PHE A 112 7.56 15.10 -8.78
N GLN A 113 8.86 15.34 -8.64
CA GLN A 113 9.82 15.08 -9.70
C GLN A 113 10.60 13.81 -9.40
N ALA A 114 10.63 12.89 -10.37
CA ALA A 114 11.44 11.70 -10.23
C ALA A 114 12.92 12.07 -10.06
N PRO A 115 13.67 11.37 -9.22
CA PRO A 115 15.12 11.48 -9.20
C PRO A 115 15.71 11.24 -10.61
N LEU A 116 16.80 11.93 -10.96
CA LEU A 116 17.43 11.83 -12.29
C LEU A 116 17.78 10.40 -12.68
N ASP A 117 18.13 9.57 -11.70
CA ASP A 117 18.55 8.18 -11.87
C ASP A 117 17.41 7.16 -11.66
N GLY A 118 16.19 7.61 -11.35
CA GLY A 118 15.07 6.76 -10.99
C GLY A 118 13.77 7.11 -11.70
N GLY A 119 12.92 6.11 -11.93
CA GLY A 119 11.55 6.33 -12.38
C GLY A 119 10.63 6.74 -11.22
N VAL A 120 9.49 7.36 -11.54
CA VAL A 120 8.42 7.59 -10.57
C VAL A 120 7.89 6.25 -10.10
N THR A 121 8.00 5.96 -8.80
CA THR A 121 7.37 4.81 -8.16
C THR A 121 6.27 5.28 -7.20
N ILE A 122 5.31 4.42 -6.92
CA ILE A 122 4.29 4.71 -5.91
C ILE A 122 4.95 4.85 -4.52
N ALA A 123 5.98 4.06 -4.25
CA ALA A 123 6.73 4.11 -3.00
C ALA A 123 7.42 5.47 -2.80
N SER A 124 8.12 5.99 -3.83
CA SER A 124 8.79 7.29 -3.74
C SER A 124 7.80 8.45 -3.56
N GLN A 125 6.63 8.41 -4.24
CA GLN A 125 5.58 9.40 -4.01
C GLN A 125 5.00 9.32 -2.59
N ARG A 126 4.79 8.12 -2.04
CA ARG A 126 4.33 7.95 -0.66
C ARG A 126 5.33 8.45 0.36
N ASN A 127 6.63 8.22 0.14
CA ASN A 127 7.68 8.76 1.00
C ASN A 127 7.72 10.30 0.95
N ALA A 128 7.60 10.90 -0.24
CA ALA A 128 7.49 12.34 -0.38
C ALA A 128 6.24 12.88 0.35
N ALA A 129 5.13 12.14 0.30
CA ALA A 129 3.93 12.48 1.04
C ALA A 129 4.12 12.41 2.55
N LEU A 130 4.82 11.39 3.07
CA LEU A 130 5.17 11.27 4.49
C LEU A 130 5.99 12.47 4.98
N GLN A 131 6.97 12.90 4.19
CA GLN A 131 7.79 14.07 4.50
C GLN A 131 6.98 15.37 4.48
N ALA A 132 6.07 15.50 3.52
CA ALA A 132 5.26 16.68 3.37
C ALA A 132 4.07 16.74 4.34
N SER A 133 3.52 15.61 4.80
CA SER A 133 2.35 15.53 5.66
C SER A 133 2.62 16.05 7.08
N ARG A 134 1.61 16.67 7.71
CA ARG A 134 1.70 17.31 9.04
C ARG A 134 0.93 16.58 10.13
N GLY A 135 -0.03 15.73 9.73
CA GLY A 135 -0.91 15.02 10.66
C GLY A 135 -0.18 13.98 11.51
N GLU A 136 -0.69 13.76 12.72
CA GLU A 136 -0.26 12.67 13.61
C GLU A 136 -0.68 11.31 13.06
N VAL A 137 -1.79 11.29 12.32
CA VAL A 137 -2.24 10.11 11.56
C VAL A 137 -2.12 10.41 10.07
N VAL A 138 -1.47 9.52 9.35
CA VAL A 138 -1.37 9.55 7.89
C VAL A 138 -2.31 8.50 7.32
N VAL A 139 -3.26 8.96 6.50
CA VAL A 139 -4.25 8.10 5.84
C VAL A 139 -3.95 8.03 4.35
N PHE A 140 -3.65 6.84 3.85
CA PHE A 140 -3.42 6.62 2.42
C PHE A 140 -4.71 6.21 1.74
N VAL A 141 -4.97 6.83 0.59
CA VAL A 141 -6.07 6.50 -0.33
C VAL A 141 -5.52 6.55 -1.76
N ASP A 142 -5.82 5.55 -2.57
CA ASP A 142 -5.41 5.59 -3.97
C ASP A 142 -6.30 6.56 -4.77
N SER A 143 -5.72 7.25 -5.75
CA SER A 143 -6.47 8.06 -6.71
C SER A 143 -7.45 7.17 -7.50
N GLY A 144 -8.69 7.64 -7.67
CA GLY A 144 -9.79 6.86 -8.23
C GLY A 144 -10.63 6.11 -7.19
N CYS A 145 -10.30 6.24 -5.89
CA CYS A 145 -11.17 5.77 -4.80
C CYS A 145 -12.20 6.81 -4.41
N VAL A 146 -13.41 6.36 -4.08
CA VAL A 146 -14.48 7.19 -3.53
C VAL A 146 -14.84 6.65 -2.14
N PRO A 147 -14.51 7.38 -1.06
CA PRO A 147 -14.88 7.00 0.30
C PRO A 147 -16.39 7.02 0.54
N CYS A 148 -16.88 6.05 1.30
CA CYS A 148 -18.26 6.02 1.78
C CYS A 148 -18.48 6.98 2.96
N GLU A 149 -19.72 7.35 3.22
CA GLU A 149 -20.08 8.24 4.34
C GLU A 149 -19.53 7.72 5.68
N GLY A 150 -18.95 8.62 6.47
CA GLY A 150 -18.34 8.33 7.77
C GLY A 150 -17.07 7.47 7.70
N TRP A 151 -16.49 7.31 6.51
CA TRP A 151 -15.28 6.51 6.30
C TRP A 151 -14.11 6.98 7.15
N LEU A 152 -13.78 8.29 7.11
CA LEU A 152 -12.60 8.82 7.80
C LEU A 152 -12.71 8.63 9.32
N GLY A 153 -13.85 9.00 9.89
CA GLY A 153 -14.08 8.85 11.33
C GLY A 153 -13.94 7.41 11.81
N ARG A 154 -14.51 6.45 11.06
CA ARG A 154 -14.39 5.01 11.39
C ARG A 154 -12.96 4.51 11.27
N LEU A 155 -12.23 4.95 10.25
CA LEU A 155 -10.87 4.52 10.00
C LEU A 155 -9.89 5.00 11.08
N VAL A 156 -10.04 6.25 11.53
CA VAL A 156 -9.13 6.86 12.50
C VAL A 156 -9.54 6.66 13.96
N ALA A 157 -10.80 6.34 14.24
CA ALA A 157 -11.30 6.21 15.61
C ALA A 157 -10.53 5.21 16.48
N PRO A 158 -10.09 4.02 16.01
CA PRO A 158 -9.29 3.12 16.83
C PRO A 158 -7.93 3.71 17.21
N ILE A 159 -7.32 4.54 16.34
CA ILE A 159 -6.06 5.23 16.63
C ILE A 159 -6.30 6.35 17.63
N ALA A 160 -7.37 7.15 17.42
CA ALA A 160 -7.73 8.25 18.31
C ALA A 160 -8.04 7.79 19.74
N ARG A 161 -8.57 6.58 19.92
CA ARG A 161 -8.81 6.00 21.24
C ARG A 161 -7.55 5.40 21.89
N GLY A 162 -6.46 5.29 21.12
CA GLY A 162 -5.26 4.62 21.58
C GLY A 162 -5.36 3.09 21.59
N ASP A 163 -6.32 2.51 20.87
CA ASP A 163 -6.48 1.07 20.77
C ASP A 163 -5.46 0.46 19.81
N GLU A 164 -5.14 1.16 18.72
CA GLU A 164 -4.32 0.67 17.61
C GLU A 164 -3.42 1.78 17.03
N PHE A 165 -2.34 1.36 16.36
CA PHE A 165 -1.47 2.25 15.59
C PHE A 165 -1.71 2.20 14.08
N VAL A 166 -2.27 1.09 13.60
CA VAL A 166 -2.49 0.86 12.16
C VAL A 166 -3.87 0.26 11.96
N VAL A 167 -4.65 0.90 11.09
CA VAL A 167 -6.01 0.48 10.74
C VAL A 167 -6.14 0.42 9.22
N SER A 168 -6.60 -0.71 8.71
CA SER A 168 -6.93 -0.90 7.29
C SER A 168 -8.44 -0.95 7.11
N GLY A 169 -8.96 -0.15 6.20
CA GLY A 169 -10.36 -0.21 5.80
C GLY A 169 -10.62 -1.19 4.65
N ARG A 170 -11.88 -1.27 4.25
CA ARG A 170 -12.35 -2.11 3.14
C ARG A 170 -12.21 -1.36 1.82
N ALA A 171 -11.81 -2.05 0.75
CA ALA A 171 -11.92 -1.57 -0.62
C ALA A 171 -12.93 -2.43 -1.37
N THR A 172 -13.96 -1.81 -1.93
CA THR A 172 -15.03 -2.46 -2.68
C THR A 172 -14.93 -2.12 -4.17
N GLY A 173 -15.82 -2.67 -4.98
CA GLY A 173 -15.93 -2.37 -6.41
C GLY A 173 -16.05 -3.62 -7.28
N ALA A 174 -16.57 -3.45 -8.49
CA ALA A 174 -16.70 -4.54 -9.45
C ALA A 174 -15.34 -5.20 -9.73
N HIS A 175 -15.31 -6.53 -9.79
CA HIS A 175 -14.10 -7.34 -10.00
C HIS A 175 -13.05 -7.26 -8.88
N ASN A 176 -13.46 -6.92 -7.65
CA ASN A 176 -12.56 -6.97 -6.50
C ASN A 176 -12.28 -8.44 -6.14
N THR A 177 -11.09 -8.93 -6.51
CA THR A 177 -10.62 -10.28 -6.14
C THR A 177 -10.03 -10.31 -4.74
N PHE A 178 -9.87 -9.16 -4.09
CA PHE A 178 -9.32 -9.02 -2.73
C PHE A 178 -10.40 -8.83 -1.67
N GLU A 179 -11.67 -8.79 -2.06
CA GLU A 179 -12.75 -8.69 -1.10
C GLU A 179 -12.81 -9.94 -0.23
N ARG A 180 -12.68 -9.73 1.07
CA ARG A 180 -12.78 -10.80 2.07
C ARG A 180 -14.17 -10.83 2.65
N ALA A 181 -14.78 -12.01 2.67
CA ALA A 181 -15.91 -12.26 3.55
C ALA A 181 -15.40 -12.19 5.00
N MET A 182 -15.88 -11.22 5.78
CA MET A 182 -15.45 -11.00 7.15
C MET A 182 -16.52 -11.47 8.12
N PRO A 183 -16.13 -12.16 9.21
CA PRO A 183 -17.04 -12.47 10.29
C PRO A 183 -17.58 -11.19 10.91
N THR A 184 -18.90 -11.06 11.04
CA THR A 184 -19.53 -9.95 11.75
C THR A 184 -19.28 -10.04 13.25
N GLY A 185 -18.98 -8.91 13.89
CA GLY A 185 -18.96 -8.79 15.35
C GLY A 185 -17.67 -9.19 16.06
N LYS A 186 -16.58 -9.52 15.35
CA LYS A 186 -15.26 -9.80 15.94
C LYS A 186 -14.20 -8.84 15.45
N LEU A 187 -13.28 -8.42 16.34
CA LEU A 187 -12.05 -7.74 15.95
C LEU A 187 -11.22 -8.65 15.05
N TYR A 188 -10.78 -8.11 13.94
CA TYR A 188 -9.99 -8.84 12.97
C TYR A 188 -8.68 -8.11 12.68
N TYR A 189 -7.58 -8.86 12.64
CA TYR A 189 -6.25 -8.34 12.37
C TYR A 189 -5.66 -8.95 11.10
N LEU A 190 -4.98 -8.12 10.33
CA LEU A 190 -4.38 -8.49 9.04
C LEU A 190 -2.88 -8.74 9.20
N GLU A 191 -2.36 -9.69 8.42
CA GLU A 191 -0.92 -9.91 8.25
C GLU A 191 -0.29 -8.94 7.24
N GLU A 192 -1.08 -8.46 6.31
CA GLU A 192 -0.70 -7.49 5.30
C GLU A 192 -1.89 -6.62 4.91
N ALA A 193 -1.63 -5.39 4.50
CA ALA A 193 -2.66 -4.48 4.04
C ALA A 193 -2.14 -3.64 2.87
N ALA A 194 -3.04 -3.33 1.94
CA ALA A 194 -2.76 -2.39 0.86
C ALA A 194 -3.00 -0.95 1.33
N THR A 195 -2.21 -0.02 0.81
CA THR A 195 -2.36 1.41 1.11
C THR A 195 -3.53 2.08 0.40
N ILE A 196 -4.33 1.32 -0.34
CA ILE A 196 -5.57 1.81 -0.95
C ILE A 196 -6.56 2.38 0.08
N ASN A 197 -6.49 1.90 1.34
CA ASN A 197 -7.33 2.34 2.45
C ASN A 197 -6.65 1.98 3.78
N LEU A 198 -5.67 2.78 4.19
CA LEU A 198 -4.80 2.48 5.34
C LEU A 198 -4.52 3.75 6.15
N ALA A 199 -4.85 3.72 7.44
CA ALA A 199 -4.47 4.74 8.41
C ALA A 199 -3.31 4.24 9.28
N VAL A 200 -2.31 5.10 9.47
CA VAL A 200 -1.09 4.78 10.22
C VAL A 200 -0.74 5.95 11.13
N HIS A 201 -0.56 5.71 12.43
CA HIS A 201 -0.01 6.71 13.33
C HIS A 201 1.45 6.99 12.96
N ARG A 202 1.86 8.26 12.95
CA ARG A 202 3.17 8.72 12.45
C ARG A 202 4.35 8.02 13.12
N SER A 203 4.27 7.73 14.42
CA SER A 203 5.30 7.02 15.16
C SER A 203 5.67 5.64 14.59
N VAL A 204 4.76 5.01 13.85
CA VAL A 204 5.05 3.73 13.17
C VAL A 204 6.15 3.92 12.13
N PHE A 205 6.10 5.02 11.35
CA PHE A 205 7.13 5.30 10.35
C PHE A 205 8.50 5.63 10.97
N GLU A 206 8.49 6.22 12.16
CA GLU A 206 9.72 6.49 12.93
C GLU A 206 10.38 5.18 13.38
N ASN A 207 9.58 4.16 13.70
CA ASN A 207 10.07 2.87 14.18
C ASN A 207 10.46 1.90 13.05
N VAL A 208 9.62 1.78 11.99
CA VAL A 208 9.83 0.77 10.95
C VAL A 208 10.35 1.36 9.63
N GLY A 209 10.46 2.69 9.55
CA GLY A 209 10.82 3.42 8.34
C GLY A 209 9.66 3.58 7.35
N GLY A 210 9.90 4.32 6.27
CA GLY A 210 8.94 4.54 5.18
C GLY A 210 8.81 3.34 4.25
N PHE A 211 8.34 3.61 3.02
CA PHE A 211 8.19 2.60 1.96
C PHE A 211 9.53 2.34 1.27
N ASP A 212 9.83 1.07 0.98
CA ASP A 212 11.02 0.69 0.23
C ASP A 212 10.83 1.02 -1.27
N GLU A 213 11.59 1.99 -1.76
CA GLU A 213 11.50 2.51 -3.13
C GLU A 213 12.04 1.55 -4.19
N GLY A 214 12.74 0.50 -3.78
CA GLY A 214 13.14 -0.62 -4.64
C GLY A 214 11.95 -1.45 -5.14
N PHE A 215 10.75 -1.28 -4.54
CA PHE A 215 9.53 -1.94 -4.97
C PHE A 215 8.72 -1.05 -5.90
N VAL A 216 8.62 -1.41 -7.17
CA VAL A 216 7.65 -0.80 -8.10
C VAL A 216 6.22 -1.20 -7.73
N TYR A 217 6.02 -2.45 -7.27
CA TYR A 217 4.78 -3.00 -6.73
C TYR A 217 5.08 -3.74 -5.43
N GLY A 218 4.12 -3.75 -4.49
CA GLY A 218 4.23 -4.48 -3.22
C GLY A 218 4.99 -3.73 -2.12
N SER A 219 5.29 -2.44 -2.30
CA SER A 219 5.89 -1.60 -1.25
C SER A 219 4.99 -1.46 -0.01
N ASP A 220 3.68 -1.53 -0.19
CA ASP A 220 2.67 -1.57 0.86
C ASP A 220 2.73 -2.88 1.65
N VAL A 221 2.85 -4.01 0.97
CA VAL A 221 3.02 -5.32 1.60
C VAL A 221 4.35 -5.38 2.36
N ASP A 222 5.45 -4.91 1.78
CA ASP A 222 6.74 -4.81 2.47
C ASP A 222 6.63 -3.98 3.75
N PHE A 223 6.02 -2.80 3.66
CA PHE A 223 5.82 -1.92 4.81
C PHE A 223 4.97 -2.60 5.90
N THR A 224 3.83 -3.15 5.54
CA THR A 224 2.92 -3.78 6.50
C THR A 224 3.50 -5.07 7.10
N TRP A 225 4.31 -5.83 6.37
CA TRP A 225 5.07 -6.95 6.94
C TRP A 225 6.11 -6.48 7.96
N ARG A 226 6.80 -5.36 7.72
CA ARG A 226 7.72 -4.77 8.72
C ARG A 226 6.97 -4.28 9.96
N VAL A 227 5.77 -3.73 9.80
CA VAL A 227 4.89 -3.35 10.91
C VAL A 227 4.56 -4.56 11.78
N VAL A 228 4.12 -5.68 11.16
CA VAL A 228 3.79 -6.91 11.89
C VAL A 228 5.03 -7.56 12.51
N ASP A 229 6.17 -7.56 11.80
CA ASP A 229 7.44 -8.10 12.32
C ASP A 229 7.99 -7.27 13.49
N ALA A 230 7.63 -5.97 13.60
CA ALA A 230 7.90 -5.12 14.75
C ALA A 230 6.92 -5.37 15.93
N GLY A 231 5.99 -6.33 15.80
CA GLY A 231 5.03 -6.70 16.82
C GLY A 231 3.77 -5.82 16.86
N LEU A 232 3.59 -4.89 15.93
CA LEU A 232 2.38 -4.09 15.81
C LEU A 232 1.29 -4.89 15.08
N ARG A 233 0.03 -4.54 15.37
CA ARG A 233 -1.13 -5.18 14.73
C ARG A 233 -1.72 -4.24 13.70
N ILE A 234 -2.32 -4.81 12.65
CA ILE A 234 -3.08 -4.08 11.64
C ILE A 234 -4.55 -4.44 11.82
N ARG A 235 -5.30 -3.56 12.46
CA ARG A 235 -6.73 -3.76 12.64
C ARG A 235 -7.47 -3.59 11.32
N TYR A 236 -8.40 -4.49 11.03
CA TYR A 236 -9.33 -4.33 9.91
C TYR A 236 -10.64 -3.70 10.35
N GLU A 237 -11.04 -2.60 9.68
CA GLU A 237 -12.29 -1.89 9.91
C GLU A 237 -13.19 -1.99 8.67
N PRO A 238 -14.10 -2.98 8.61
CA PRO A 238 -14.90 -3.29 7.42
C PRO A 238 -15.89 -2.18 7.03
N PHE A 239 -16.28 -1.33 7.98
CA PHE A 239 -17.23 -0.23 7.73
C PHE A 239 -16.52 1.06 7.28
N ALA A 240 -15.21 1.15 7.41
CA ALA A 240 -14.41 2.20 6.78
C ALA A 240 -14.15 1.82 5.30
N SER A 241 -15.13 2.04 4.43
CA SER A 241 -15.11 1.50 3.06
C SER A 241 -14.82 2.58 2.02
N VAL A 242 -14.02 2.23 1.01
CA VAL A 242 -13.81 3.00 -0.21
C VAL A 242 -14.24 2.17 -1.42
N GLU A 243 -14.87 2.81 -2.40
CA GLU A 243 -15.15 2.20 -3.69
C GLU A 243 -13.99 2.48 -4.65
N HIS A 244 -13.48 1.45 -5.31
CA HIS A 244 -12.36 1.55 -6.25
C HIS A 244 -12.68 0.91 -7.60
N ASP A 245 -12.28 1.58 -8.70
CA ASP A 245 -12.33 1.01 -10.03
C ASP A 245 -11.07 0.17 -10.30
N TRP A 246 -11.24 -1.13 -10.32
CA TRP A 246 -10.16 -2.08 -10.60
C TRP A 246 -9.67 -2.04 -12.06
N GLY A 247 -10.34 -1.27 -12.93
CA GLY A 247 -9.97 -1.03 -14.31
C GLY A 247 -10.33 -2.16 -15.25
N THR A 248 -9.88 -2.05 -16.51
CA THR A 248 -10.18 -2.99 -17.58
C THR A 248 -9.51 -4.35 -17.36
N PHE A 249 -10.05 -5.40 -18.00
CA PHE A 249 -9.47 -6.74 -18.00
C PHE A 249 -7.96 -6.72 -18.33
N ARG A 250 -7.56 -6.01 -19.40
CA ARG A 250 -6.13 -5.88 -19.77
C ARG A 250 -5.27 -5.28 -18.66
N ARG A 251 -5.79 -4.25 -17.96
CA ARG A 251 -5.09 -3.61 -16.84
C ARG A 251 -4.94 -4.58 -15.67
N ARG A 252 -6.00 -5.35 -15.35
CA ARG A 252 -5.96 -6.38 -14.30
C ARG A 252 -4.94 -7.48 -14.61
N MET A 253 -4.93 -8.01 -15.83
CA MET A 253 -3.98 -9.05 -16.24
C MET A 253 -2.52 -8.56 -16.24
N ARG A 254 -2.26 -7.32 -16.66
CA ARG A 254 -0.93 -6.71 -16.54
C ARG A 254 -0.49 -6.62 -15.08
N ARG A 255 -1.39 -6.15 -14.19
CA ARG A 255 -1.10 -6.09 -12.75
C ARG A 255 -0.84 -7.48 -12.15
N ALA A 256 -1.58 -8.50 -12.56
CA ALA A 256 -1.38 -9.87 -12.07
C ALA A 256 0.08 -10.32 -12.29
N ARG A 257 0.64 -10.08 -13.48
CA ARG A 257 2.06 -10.36 -13.74
C ARG A 257 3.00 -9.56 -12.84
N GLN A 258 2.71 -8.27 -12.64
CA GLN A 258 3.53 -7.39 -11.79
C GLN A 258 3.47 -7.80 -10.31
N TYR A 259 2.32 -8.26 -9.84
CA TYR A 259 2.17 -8.80 -8.50
C TYR A 259 2.98 -10.09 -8.30
N GLY A 260 3.06 -10.95 -9.33
CA GLY A 260 3.94 -12.12 -9.27
C GLY A 260 5.41 -11.73 -9.09
N ALA A 261 5.91 -10.78 -9.87
CA ALA A 261 7.27 -10.26 -9.71
C ALA A 261 7.49 -9.63 -8.31
N ALA A 262 6.50 -8.86 -7.83
CA ALA A 262 6.54 -8.27 -6.50
C ALA A 262 6.59 -9.34 -5.39
N ARG A 263 5.76 -10.41 -5.48
CA ARG A 263 5.79 -11.51 -4.51
C ARG A 263 7.15 -12.22 -4.48
N ALA A 264 7.79 -12.45 -5.63
CA ALA A 264 9.14 -13.03 -5.66
C ALA A 264 10.15 -12.14 -4.92
N ARG A 265 10.13 -10.81 -5.15
CA ARG A 265 10.98 -9.86 -4.41
C ARG A 265 10.69 -9.83 -2.92
N LEU A 266 9.41 -9.82 -2.53
CA LEU A 266 8.98 -9.83 -1.14
C LEU A 266 9.52 -11.06 -0.42
N TYR A 267 9.38 -12.27 -0.99
CA TYR A 267 9.90 -13.49 -0.38
C TYR A 267 11.44 -13.57 -0.41
N ARG A 268 12.09 -12.93 -1.37
CA ARG A 268 13.55 -12.78 -1.34
C ARG A 268 14.02 -11.92 -0.17
N LYS A 269 13.30 -10.82 0.14
CA LYS A 269 13.60 -9.91 1.26
C LYS A 269 13.18 -10.53 2.60
N HIS A 270 11.98 -11.09 2.68
CA HIS A 270 11.36 -11.62 3.89
C HIS A 270 11.35 -13.16 3.90
N ARG A 271 12.54 -13.78 3.88
CA ARG A 271 12.70 -15.24 3.74
C ARG A 271 11.99 -16.05 4.82
N ARG A 272 11.86 -15.51 6.04
CA ARG A 272 11.18 -16.16 7.15
C ARG A 272 9.70 -16.43 6.87
N ARG A 273 9.07 -15.67 5.97
CA ARG A 273 7.66 -15.81 5.59
C ARG A 273 7.41 -16.89 4.53
N ILE A 274 8.46 -17.45 3.89
CA ILE A 274 8.32 -18.43 2.80
C ILE A 274 7.58 -19.68 3.27
N VAL A 275 7.94 -20.25 4.44
CA VAL A 275 7.32 -21.47 4.94
C VAL A 275 5.82 -21.29 5.16
N ARG A 276 5.43 -20.18 5.77
CA ARG A 276 4.03 -19.83 5.96
C ARG A 276 3.32 -19.58 4.62
N ALA A 277 3.97 -18.91 3.69
CA ALA A 277 3.44 -18.60 2.36
C ALA A 277 3.12 -19.84 1.53
N LEU A 278 3.87 -20.93 1.68
CA LEU A 278 3.57 -22.22 1.00
C LEU A 278 2.17 -22.76 1.34
N TYR A 279 1.65 -22.45 2.53
CA TYR A 279 0.31 -22.87 2.97
C TYR A 279 -0.75 -21.80 2.73
N GLU A 280 -0.44 -20.52 2.97
CA GLU A 280 -1.40 -19.42 2.98
C GLU A 280 -1.50 -18.70 1.62
N ASP A 281 -0.40 -18.60 0.87
CA ASP A 281 -0.33 -18.00 -0.46
C ASP A 281 0.48 -18.87 -1.43
N PRO A 282 -0.04 -20.05 -1.83
CA PRO A 282 0.71 -21.01 -2.66
C PRO A 282 0.88 -20.57 -4.12
N VAL A 283 0.16 -19.55 -4.59
CA VAL A 283 0.15 -19.09 -6.00
C VAL A 283 1.56 -18.77 -6.50
N PRO A 284 2.42 -17.99 -5.79
CA PRO A 284 3.77 -17.66 -6.23
C PRO A 284 4.73 -18.86 -6.32
N PHE A 285 4.34 -20.02 -5.81
CA PHE A 285 5.15 -21.24 -5.83
C PHE A 285 4.59 -22.27 -6.82
N VAL A 286 3.28 -22.55 -6.74
CA VAL A 286 2.63 -23.61 -7.53
C VAL A 286 2.64 -23.28 -9.03
N TYR A 287 2.27 -22.05 -9.40
CA TYR A 287 2.19 -21.70 -10.83
C TYR A 287 3.54 -21.58 -11.53
N PRO A 288 4.60 -21.03 -10.91
CA PRO A 288 5.96 -21.13 -11.47
C PRO A 288 6.40 -22.57 -11.72
N LEU A 289 6.18 -23.48 -10.75
CA LEU A 289 6.52 -24.90 -10.91
C LEU A 289 5.69 -25.55 -12.02
N TRP A 290 4.40 -25.26 -12.11
CA TRP A 290 3.55 -25.74 -13.19
C TRP A 290 4.03 -25.22 -14.56
N LEU A 291 4.42 -23.95 -14.69
CA LEU A 291 4.96 -23.39 -15.92
C LEU A 291 6.28 -24.04 -16.35
N LEU A 292 7.18 -24.28 -15.41
CA LEU A 292 8.45 -25.00 -15.66
C LEU A 292 8.20 -26.44 -16.10
N GLY A 293 7.12 -27.06 -15.66
CA GLY A 293 6.73 -28.40 -16.06
C GLY A 293 6.01 -28.49 -17.42
N LEU A 294 5.69 -27.38 -18.12
CA LEU A 294 4.99 -27.39 -19.40
C LEU A 294 5.64 -28.29 -20.47
N PRO A 295 6.99 -28.43 -20.57
CA PRO A 295 7.59 -29.38 -21.52
C PRO A 295 7.12 -30.84 -21.31
N ILE A 296 6.68 -31.19 -20.11
CA ILE A 296 6.11 -32.54 -19.82
C ILE A 296 4.82 -32.73 -20.61
N ALA A 297 4.03 -31.66 -20.82
CA ALA A 297 2.78 -31.73 -21.58
C ALA A 297 2.97 -32.19 -23.04
N LEU A 298 4.16 -31.97 -23.63
CA LEU A 298 4.50 -32.43 -24.98
C LEU A 298 4.51 -33.99 -25.06
N LYS A 299 4.88 -34.64 -23.98
CA LYS A 299 4.91 -36.10 -23.85
C LYS A 299 3.70 -36.67 -23.12
N ARG A 300 3.09 -35.90 -22.25
CA ARG A 300 1.98 -36.31 -21.38
C ARG A 300 0.93 -35.20 -21.32
N PRO A 301 0.02 -35.12 -22.33
CA PRO A 301 -0.95 -34.00 -22.44
C PRO A 301 -1.90 -33.92 -21.23
N LEU A 302 -2.10 -34.99 -20.49
CA LEU A 302 -2.87 -35.02 -19.23
C LEU A 302 -2.29 -34.06 -18.16
N TYR A 303 -1.01 -33.62 -18.31
CA TYR A 303 -0.41 -32.61 -17.45
C TYR A 303 -1.22 -31.30 -17.41
N LEU A 304 -1.85 -30.92 -18.53
CA LEU A 304 -2.66 -29.71 -18.61
C LEU A 304 -3.93 -29.81 -17.77
N LEU A 305 -4.42 -31.02 -17.47
CA LEU A 305 -5.59 -31.24 -16.63
C LEU A 305 -5.35 -30.80 -15.17
N LEU A 306 -4.09 -30.61 -14.77
CA LEU A 306 -3.77 -30.02 -13.45
C LEU A 306 -4.39 -28.63 -13.26
N LEU A 307 -4.65 -27.87 -14.37
CA LEU A 307 -5.41 -26.61 -14.29
C LEU A 307 -6.90 -26.82 -13.96
N GLY A 308 -7.43 -28.02 -14.12
CA GLY A 308 -8.79 -28.36 -13.71
C GLY A 308 -9.02 -28.14 -12.21
N VAL A 309 -8.00 -28.39 -11.38
CA VAL A 309 -8.10 -28.20 -9.92
C VAL A 309 -8.33 -26.72 -9.55
N PRO A 310 -7.49 -25.75 -10.00
CA PRO A 310 -7.75 -24.34 -9.75
C PRO A 310 -9.04 -23.82 -10.41
N LEU A 311 -9.39 -24.29 -11.61
CA LEU A 311 -10.67 -23.93 -12.24
C LEU A 311 -11.87 -24.41 -11.40
N TRP A 312 -11.83 -25.64 -10.91
CA TRP A 312 -12.87 -26.19 -10.03
C TRP A 312 -12.96 -25.40 -8.70
N ARG A 313 -11.80 -25.04 -8.11
CA ARG A 313 -11.78 -24.18 -6.93
C ARG A 313 -12.33 -22.77 -7.19
N ALA A 314 -11.99 -22.22 -8.34
CA ALA A 314 -12.43 -20.88 -8.74
C ALA A 314 -13.90 -20.81 -9.23
N ARG A 315 -14.61 -21.96 -9.36
CA ARG A 315 -15.99 -22.00 -9.94
C ARG A 315 -17.02 -21.15 -9.19
N LYS A 316 -16.74 -20.80 -7.95
CA LYS A 316 -17.60 -19.91 -7.13
C LYS A 316 -17.40 -18.42 -7.45
N HIS A 317 -16.36 -18.05 -8.17
CA HIS A 317 -16.11 -16.68 -8.60
C HIS A 317 -16.85 -16.37 -9.89
N ALA A 318 -17.22 -15.12 -10.10
CA ALA A 318 -17.93 -14.66 -11.30
C ALA A 318 -17.15 -14.86 -12.62
N GLY A 319 -15.82 -15.09 -12.54
CA GLY A 319 -14.96 -15.32 -13.70
C GLY A 319 -13.85 -16.33 -13.39
N PRO A 320 -14.14 -17.64 -13.26
CA PRO A 320 -13.14 -18.64 -12.86
C PRO A 320 -11.94 -18.70 -13.82
N GLY A 321 -12.16 -18.53 -15.11
CA GLY A 321 -11.08 -18.46 -16.11
C GLY A 321 -10.19 -17.24 -15.95
N GLU A 322 -10.75 -16.08 -15.58
CA GLU A 322 -9.99 -14.87 -15.30
C GLU A 322 -9.09 -15.06 -14.08
N VAL A 323 -9.61 -15.66 -13.01
CA VAL A 323 -8.83 -15.94 -11.78
C VAL A 323 -7.65 -16.85 -12.11
N VAL A 324 -7.87 -17.95 -12.83
CA VAL A 324 -6.79 -18.88 -13.19
C VAL A 324 -5.77 -18.22 -14.11
N LEU A 325 -6.22 -17.44 -15.09
CA LEU A 325 -5.33 -16.70 -15.98
C LEU A 325 -4.47 -15.68 -15.19
N ALA A 326 -5.07 -14.97 -14.22
CA ALA A 326 -4.34 -14.06 -13.36
C ALA A 326 -3.24 -14.79 -12.58
N HIS A 327 -3.50 -15.99 -12.04
CA HIS A 327 -2.49 -16.78 -11.33
C HIS A 327 -1.38 -17.31 -12.25
N VAL A 328 -1.72 -17.74 -13.46
CA VAL A 328 -0.71 -18.11 -14.47
C VAL A 328 0.20 -16.91 -14.75
N LEU A 329 -0.37 -15.72 -14.95
CA LEU A 329 0.39 -14.49 -15.19
C LEU A 329 1.22 -14.08 -13.96
N GLN A 330 0.74 -14.31 -12.74
CA GLN A 330 1.56 -14.15 -11.52
C GLN A 330 2.75 -15.12 -11.55
N GLY A 331 2.53 -16.38 -11.91
CA GLY A 331 3.61 -17.37 -12.08
C GLY A 331 4.66 -16.91 -13.10
N VAL A 332 4.22 -16.38 -14.25
CA VAL A 332 5.12 -15.78 -15.27
C VAL A 332 5.91 -14.61 -14.67
N GLY A 333 5.25 -13.74 -13.90
CA GLY A 333 5.89 -12.62 -13.21
C GLY A 333 6.96 -13.07 -12.23
N CYS A 334 6.66 -14.09 -11.40
CA CYS A 334 7.61 -14.69 -10.47
C CYS A 334 8.85 -15.24 -11.20
N LEU A 335 8.65 -16.04 -12.26
CA LEU A 335 9.76 -16.63 -13.03
C LEU A 335 10.61 -15.56 -13.71
N ALA A 336 10.00 -14.53 -14.31
CA ALA A 336 10.71 -13.42 -14.91
C ALA A 336 11.59 -12.67 -13.90
N GLU A 337 11.07 -12.44 -12.72
CA GLU A 337 11.82 -11.79 -11.63
C GLU A 337 12.97 -12.65 -11.15
N VAL A 338 12.74 -13.95 -10.89
CA VAL A 338 13.80 -14.88 -10.45
C VAL A 338 14.87 -15.02 -11.53
N ALA A 339 14.49 -15.10 -12.80
CA ALA A 339 15.45 -15.17 -13.90
C ALA A 339 16.34 -13.92 -13.97
N SER A 340 15.80 -12.74 -13.67
CA SER A 340 16.56 -11.49 -13.63
C SER A 340 17.67 -11.46 -12.55
N TRP A 341 17.57 -12.32 -11.54
CA TRP A 341 18.59 -12.43 -10.49
C TRP A 341 19.79 -13.29 -10.90
N VAL A 342 19.58 -14.23 -11.83
CA VAL A 342 20.58 -15.21 -12.26
C VAL A 342 21.32 -14.71 -13.51
N VAL A 343 20.60 -14.02 -14.39
CA VAL A 343 21.16 -13.46 -15.63
C VAL A 343 21.26 -11.94 -15.42
N PRO A 344 22.45 -11.38 -15.14
CA PRO A 344 22.60 -9.93 -15.13
C PRO A 344 22.32 -9.45 -16.56
N TRP A 345 21.20 -8.75 -16.74
CA TRP A 345 20.94 -8.11 -18.02
C TRP A 345 22.02 -7.04 -18.23
N SER A 346 22.85 -7.24 -19.24
CA SER A 346 23.96 -6.36 -19.62
C SER A 346 23.53 -5.02 -20.23
N GLY A 347 22.32 -4.57 -19.94
CA GLY A 347 21.72 -3.30 -20.33
C GLY A 347 21.52 -2.39 -19.13
N ALA A 348 22.59 -1.66 -18.77
CA ALA A 348 22.65 -0.44 -17.97
C ALA A 348 21.48 -0.14 -17.00
N ARG A 349 21.73 -0.34 -15.70
CA ARG A 349 21.44 0.67 -14.66
C ARG A 349 22.31 0.34 -13.44
N THR A 350 23.52 0.83 -13.43
CA THR A 350 24.34 0.94 -12.23
C THR A 350 23.76 2.05 -11.35
N GLY A 351 22.84 1.70 -10.45
CA GLY A 351 22.55 2.54 -9.31
C GLY A 351 23.58 2.23 -8.23
N SER A 352 24.60 3.05 -8.09
CA SER A 352 25.60 2.95 -7.04
C SER A 352 24.92 3.10 -5.69
N SER A 353 25.12 2.13 -4.83
CA SER A 353 24.96 2.24 -3.39
C SER A 353 25.99 3.26 -2.88
N GLY A 354 25.58 4.54 -2.76
CA GLY A 354 26.36 5.56 -2.07
C GLY A 354 26.34 5.26 -0.57
N GLY A 355 27.44 4.68 -0.09
CA GLY A 355 27.71 4.58 1.33
C GLY A 355 27.79 5.98 1.94
N VAL A 356 27.10 6.16 3.04
CA VAL A 356 27.22 7.33 3.91
C VAL A 356 28.59 7.22 4.58
N GLU A 357 29.59 7.93 4.04
CA GLU A 357 30.90 8.09 4.66
C GLU A 357 30.79 9.21 5.72
N ALA A 358 30.97 8.83 6.96
CA ALA A 358 30.96 9.73 8.09
C ALA A 358 32.13 10.74 7.98
N ALA A 359 31.80 12.02 7.78
CA ALA A 359 32.76 13.11 7.87
C ALA A 359 33.27 13.23 9.31
N LYS A 360 34.48 12.74 9.54
CA LYS A 360 35.28 13.05 10.73
C LYS A 360 35.75 14.50 10.64
N THR A 361 35.28 15.33 11.53
CA THR A 361 35.80 16.66 11.81
C THR A 361 37.19 16.56 12.41
N GLY A 362 38.19 16.94 11.65
CA GLY A 362 39.54 17.21 12.16
C GLY A 362 39.74 18.71 12.35
N VAL A 363 39.74 19.14 13.59
CA VAL A 363 40.17 20.48 14.02
C VAL A 363 41.67 20.45 14.13
N THR A 364 42.41 21.26 13.33
CA THR A 364 43.71 21.75 13.72
C THR A 364 43.83 23.21 13.31
N GLY A 365 44.14 24.01 14.31
CA GLY A 365 44.31 25.46 14.21
C GLY A 365 45.68 25.87 13.78
N ASN A 366 45.83 27.13 13.54
CA ASN A 366 46.93 28.10 13.54
C ASN A 366 46.92 28.87 12.22
N GLY A 367 46.88 30.19 12.17
CA GLY A 367 47.63 31.20 12.87
C GLY A 367 47.76 32.39 11.93
N SER A 368 47.44 33.53 12.45
CA SER A 368 48.02 34.88 12.27
C SER A 368 48.03 35.57 10.90
N SER A 369 47.53 36.74 11.01
CA SER A 369 48.08 38.07 10.61
C SER A 369 47.57 38.72 9.31
N ASP A 370 46.88 39.81 9.58
CA ASP A 370 47.23 41.20 9.17
C ASP A 370 46.81 41.72 7.77
N GLY A 371 46.17 42.83 7.79
CA GLY A 371 46.39 43.85 6.78
C GLY A 371 45.18 44.45 6.07
N SER A 372 44.61 45.50 6.73
CA SER A 372 44.21 46.81 6.13
C SER A 372 43.13 46.94 5.06
N LEU A 373 42.06 47.61 5.46
CA LEU A 373 41.51 48.86 4.93
C LEU A 373 41.43 49.06 3.40
N ARG A 374 40.23 49.17 2.85
CA ARG A 374 39.71 50.48 2.36
C ARG A 374 38.27 50.37 1.81
N ALA A 375 37.54 51.38 2.22
CA ALA A 375 36.20 51.71 1.77
C ALA A 375 36.19 52.33 0.35
N SER A 376 35.06 52.23 -0.32
CA SER A 376 34.37 53.23 -1.17
C SER A 376 33.23 52.49 -1.87
N ALA A 377 31.96 52.70 -1.64
CA ALA A 377 31.11 53.84 -1.97
C ALA A 377 30.82 53.96 -3.47
N LEU A 378 29.51 53.89 -3.74
CA LEU A 378 28.78 54.47 -4.86
C LEU A 378 28.71 53.65 -6.20
N GLY A 379 27.44 53.43 -6.55
CA GLY A 379 26.93 53.06 -7.85
C GLY A 379 25.60 52.35 -7.73
#